data_a3497e228c92af24dfea973d0dc428dc
#
_entry.id   a3497e228c92af24dfea973d0dc428dc
#
_cell.length_a   1.000
_cell.length_b   1.000
_cell.length_c   1.000
_cell.angle_alpha   90.00
_cell.angle_beta   90.00
_cell.angle_gamma   90.00
#
_symmetry.space_group_name_H-M   'P 1'
#
loop_
_entity.id
_entity.type
_entity.pdbx_description
1 polymer ?
#
loop_
_entity_poly.entity_id
_entity_poly.type
_entity_poly.pdbx_seq_one_letter_code
_entity_poly.pdbx_strand_id
1 'polypeptide(L)'
;MININNLSKKYNDTTVLDIESLQLQKGQSVGLVGNNGAGKTTLFSLLLDLIEPTTGHIVSNGVQVNESEDWKPFTSAFVDESFLIGYLTPEEYFYFIGELRGQNKADIDALMIKHADFFNGEAIGQKKYLRDLSKGNQKKVGIIAALIGDPEVIILDEPFANLDPSTQIRLKAIIKDLSENPNVTMLISSHDLIHVTEVAQRVVLLEKGKVVMDQVKDAATFGQLEKYFMGISELHAVPTEAELQPVTNEEE
;
A
#
# COMPACT_ATOMS: atom_id res chain seq x y z
N MET A 1 9.79 -9.19 4.35
CA MET A 1 10.57 -7.94 4.56
C MET A 1 10.85 -7.29 3.22
N ILE A 2 10.59 -5.99 3.07
CA ILE A 2 10.88 -5.24 1.84
C ILE A 2 12.01 -4.26 2.13
N ASN A 3 13.04 -4.26 1.27
CA ASN A 3 14.18 -3.35 1.36
C ASN A 3 14.25 -2.53 0.08
N ILE A 4 14.30 -1.22 0.22
CA ILE A 4 14.45 -0.24 -0.85
C ILE A 4 15.83 0.38 -0.69
N ASN A 5 16.67 0.31 -1.73
CA ASN A 5 18.07 0.73 -1.66
C ASN A 5 18.40 1.69 -2.81
N ASN A 6 18.79 2.94 -2.48
CA ASN A 6 19.21 3.99 -3.40
C ASN A 6 18.27 4.14 -4.61
N LEU A 7 16.95 4.00 -4.35
CA LEU A 7 15.92 3.93 -5.36
C LEU A 7 15.59 5.32 -5.89
N SER A 8 15.77 5.53 -7.19
CA SER A 8 15.31 6.74 -7.82
C SER A 8 14.48 6.49 -9.08
N LYS A 9 13.58 7.42 -9.36
CA LYS A 9 12.85 7.48 -10.63
C LYS A 9 12.87 8.89 -11.17
N LYS A 10 13.31 8.98 -12.45
CA LYS A 10 13.29 10.23 -13.23
C LYS A 10 12.42 10.04 -14.46
N TYR A 11 11.69 11.09 -14.80
CA TYR A 11 11.04 11.24 -16.10
C TYR A 11 11.66 12.47 -16.78
N ASN A 12 12.33 12.24 -17.90
CA ASN A 12 13.21 13.25 -18.52
C ASN A 12 14.22 13.79 -17.47
N ASP A 13 14.25 15.07 -17.22
CA ASP A 13 15.15 15.72 -16.26
C ASP A 13 14.55 15.89 -14.85
N THR A 14 13.31 15.44 -14.63
CA THR A 14 12.62 15.61 -13.37
C THR A 14 12.71 14.34 -12.53
N THR A 15 13.33 14.44 -11.35
CA THR A 15 13.32 13.37 -10.33
C THR A 15 11.99 13.40 -9.60
N VAL A 16 11.24 12.29 -9.67
CA VAL A 16 9.92 12.14 -9.02
C VAL A 16 9.98 11.26 -7.78
N LEU A 17 11.07 10.48 -7.65
CA LEU A 17 11.34 9.66 -6.46
C LEU A 17 12.85 9.57 -6.24
N ASP A 18 13.26 9.70 -4.97
CA ASP A 18 14.66 9.62 -4.54
C ASP A 18 14.69 9.18 -3.07
N ILE A 19 14.80 7.86 -2.86
CA ILE A 19 14.78 7.22 -1.54
C ILE A 19 16.12 6.49 -1.35
N GLU A 20 16.95 6.97 -0.44
CA GLU A 20 18.23 6.39 -0.13
C GLU A 20 18.07 4.99 0.50
N SER A 21 17.23 4.89 1.53
CA SER A 21 16.92 3.63 2.20
C SER A 21 15.53 3.67 2.80
N LEU A 22 14.78 2.57 2.65
CA LEU A 22 13.54 2.35 3.38
C LEU A 22 13.36 0.84 3.57
N GLN A 23 13.19 0.42 4.83
CA GLN A 23 12.98 -0.98 5.18
C GLN A 23 11.60 -1.16 5.79
N LEU A 24 10.85 -2.17 5.29
CA LEU A 24 9.55 -2.54 5.82
C LEU A 24 9.65 -3.94 6.43
N GLN A 25 9.32 -4.07 7.69
CA GLN A 25 9.42 -5.34 8.41
C GLN A 25 8.24 -6.25 8.04
N LYS A 26 8.47 -7.58 8.11
CA LYS A 26 7.40 -8.55 7.94
C LYS A 26 6.32 -8.36 9.01
N GLY A 27 5.06 -8.49 8.64
CA GLY A 27 3.93 -8.36 9.56
C GLY A 27 3.59 -6.91 9.96
N GLN A 28 4.16 -5.91 9.28
CA GLN A 28 3.97 -4.50 9.58
C GLN A 28 2.93 -3.86 8.67
N SER A 29 2.00 -3.10 9.24
CA SER A 29 1.09 -2.23 8.50
C SER A 29 1.69 -0.81 8.43
N VAL A 30 2.06 -0.39 7.23
CA VAL A 30 2.74 0.89 6.97
C VAL A 30 1.83 1.81 6.16
N GLY A 31 1.59 2.98 6.69
CA GLY A 31 0.88 4.06 6.01
C GLY A 31 1.85 4.99 5.28
N LEU A 32 1.70 5.08 3.97
CA LEU A 32 2.46 6.01 3.13
C LEU A 32 1.66 7.29 2.92
N VAL A 33 2.06 8.37 3.56
CA VAL A 33 1.37 9.66 3.56
C VAL A 33 2.11 10.65 2.66
N GLY A 34 1.38 11.59 2.08
CA GLY A 34 1.95 12.68 1.27
C GLY A 34 0.91 13.31 0.36
N ASN A 35 1.14 14.55 -0.01
CA ASN A 35 0.30 15.27 -0.96
C ASN A 35 0.22 14.57 -2.34
N ASN A 36 -0.74 14.98 -3.15
CA ASN A 36 -0.78 14.54 -4.55
C ASN A 36 0.51 14.96 -5.26
N GLY A 37 1.11 14.02 -6.00
CA GLY A 37 2.41 14.23 -6.63
C GLY A 37 3.63 14.02 -5.72
N ALA A 38 3.46 13.60 -4.46
CA ALA A 38 4.58 13.31 -3.56
C ALA A 38 5.43 12.11 -3.99
N GLY A 39 4.92 11.23 -4.89
CA GLY A 39 5.63 10.05 -5.38
C GLY A 39 5.06 8.71 -4.89
N LYS A 40 3.93 8.69 -4.15
CA LYS A 40 3.33 7.48 -3.56
C LYS A 40 3.02 6.39 -4.60
N THR A 41 2.24 6.72 -5.62
CA THR A 41 1.91 5.79 -6.72
C THR A 41 3.14 5.39 -7.52
N THR A 42 4.14 6.29 -7.69
CA THR A 42 5.41 5.95 -8.33
C THR A 42 6.18 4.90 -7.51
N LEU A 43 6.25 5.05 -6.20
CA LEU A 43 6.86 4.05 -5.32
C LEU A 43 6.15 2.71 -5.42
N PHE A 44 4.81 2.69 -5.38
CA PHE A 44 4.03 1.47 -5.53
C PHE A 44 4.20 0.82 -6.91
N SER A 45 4.27 1.62 -7.97
CA SER A 45 4.55 1.13 -9.32
C SER A 45 5.93 0.47 -9.44
N LEU A 46 6.95 1.00 -8.74
CA LEU A 46 8.28 0.40 -8.66
C LEU A 46 8.29 -0.89 -7.82
N LEU A 47 7.55 -0.92 -6.70
CA LEU A 47 7.37 -2.10 -5.85
C LEU A 47 6.67 -3.27 -6.57
N LEU A 48 5.86 -2.95 -7.58
CA LEU A 48 5.09 -3.91 -8.36
C LEU A 48 5.69 -4.18 -9.75
N ASP A 49 6.91 -3.66 -10.02
CA ASP A 49 7.58 -3.79 -11.32
C ASP A 49 6.72 -3.34 -12.51
N LEU A 50 5.83 -2.37 -12.29
CA LEU A 50 5.03 -1.76 -13.34
C LEU A 50 5.82 -0.71 -14.13
N ILE A 51 6.89 -0.18 -13.54
CA ILE A 51 7.85 0.75 -14.14
C ILE A 51 9.26 0.42 -13.65
N GLU A 52 10.26 0.62 -14.50
CA GLU A 52 11.66 0.42 -14.13
C GLU A 52 12.22 1.58 -13.29
N PRO A 53 13.07 1.32 -12.27
CA PRO A 53 13.80 2.36 -11.57
C PRO A 53 14.84 3.03 -12.48
N THR A 54 15.20 4.28 -12.20
CA THR A 54 16.33 4.95 -12.85
C THR A 54 17.64 4.50 -12.21
N THR A 55 17.67 4.39 -10.87
CA THR A 55 18.78 3.81 -10.10
C THR A 55 18.22 3.03 -8.92
N GLY A 56 19.07 2.19 -8.32
CA GLY A 56 18.73 1.42 -7.15
C GLY A 56 17.84 0.22 -7.47
N HIS A 57 17.36 -0.44 -6.42
CA HIS A 57 16.56 -1.65 -6.53
C HIS A 57 15.69 -1.87 -5.30
N ILE A 58 14.71 -2.75 -5.45
CA ILE A 58 13.83 -3.21 -4.38
C ILE A 58 13.99 -4.71 -4.21
N VAL A 59 14.12 -5.15 -2.96
CA VAL A 59 14.14 -6.57 -2.59
C VAL A 59 12.93 -6.86 -1.73
N SER A 60 12.06 -7.78 -2.16
CA SER A 60 10.88 -8.24 -1.43
C SER A 60 11.05 -9.71 -1.01
N ASN A 61 11.04 -10.00 0.30
CA ASN A 61 11.29 -11.33 0.84
C ASN A 61 12.52 -12.06 0.24
N GLY A 62 13.60 -11.31 0.00
CA GLY A 62 14.84 -11.83 -0.58
C GLY A 62 14.88 -11.90 -2.11
N VAL A 63 13.79 -11.53 -2.78
CA VAL A 63 13.68 -11.52 -4.24
C VAL A 63 13.85 -10.09 -4.75
N GLN A 64 14.77 -9.85 -5.68
CA GLN A 64 14.92 -8.55 -6.35
C GLN A 64 13.78 -8.38 -7.37
N VAL A 65 12.96 -7.36 -7.15
CA VAL A 65 11.65 -7.21 -7.84
C VAL A 65 11.77 -7.08 -9.35
N ASN A 66 12.77 -6.32 -9.83
CA ASN A 66 12.97 -6.08 -11.26
C ASN A 66 13.85 -7.15 -11.98
N GLU A 67 14.26 -8.21 -11.28
CA GLU A 67 15.08 -9.28 -11.85
C GLU A 67 14.39 -10.65 -11.84
N SER A 68 13.31 -10.83 -11.09
CA SER A 68 12.59 -12.10 -10.98
C SER A 68 11.09 -11.85 -10.80
N GLU A 69 10.28 -12.82 -11.20
CA GLU A 69 8.83 -12.85 -10.96
C GLU A 69 8.44 -13.60 -9.68
N ASP A 70 9.41 -14.18 -8.95
CA ASP A 70 9.16 -15.03 -7.77
C ASP A 70 8.53 -14.27 -6.60
N TRP A 71 8.50 -12.93 -6.63
CA TRP A 71 7.78 -12.10 -5.66
C TRP A 71 6.27 -12.04 -5.93
N LYS A 72 5.80 -12.30 -7.15
CA LYS A 72 4.38 -12.18 -7.53
C LYS A 72 3.45 -13.14 -6.78
N PRO A 73 3.82 -14.41 -6.50
CA PRO A 73 2.95 -15.33 -5.78
C PRO A 73 2.56 -14.87 -4.37
N PHE A 74 3.45 -14.18 -3.66
CA PHE A 74 3.20 -13.73 -2.29
C PHE A 74 2.82 -12.24 -2.18
N THR A 75 2.76 -11.51 -3.30
CA THR A 75 2.39 -10.08 -3.32
C THR A 75 1.07 -9.89 -4.05
N SER A 76 0.24 -9.02 -3.51
CA SER A 76 -1.00 -8.59 -4.16
C SER A 76 -1.19 -7.10 -4.02
N ALA A 77 -1.93 -6.48 -4.94
CA ALA A 77 -2.11 -5.04 -4.93
C ALA A 77 -3.45 -4.61 -5.49
N PHE A 78 -3.93 -3.48 -5.00
CA PHE A 78 -4.90 -2.64 -5.68
C PHE A 78 -4.31 -1.23 -5.84
N VAL A 79 -4.01 -0.85 -7.08
CA VAL A 79 -3.43 0.47 -7.40
C VAL A 79 -4.50 1.41 -7.97
N ASP A 80 -5.24 0.93 -8.97
CA ASP A 80 -6.24 1.74 -9.67
C ASP A 80 -7.30 0.85 -10.33
N GLU A 81 -8.52 1.39 -10.54
CA GLU A 81 -9.62 0.65 -11.17
C GLU A 81 -9.35 0.31 -12.64
N SER A 82 -8.42 1.00 -13.31
CA SER A 82 -8.05 0.72 -14.71
C SER A 82 -7.34 -0.62 -14.89
N PHE A 83 -6.78 -1.18 -13.83
CA PHE A 83 -6.18 -2.53 -13.85
C PHE A 83 -7.21 -3.66 -13.78
N LEU A 84 -8.48 -3.36 -13.52
CA LEU A 84 -9.53 -4.37 -13.49
C LEU A 84 -9.90 -4.82 -14.91
N ILE A 85 -10.23 -6.11 -15.06
CA ILE A 85 -10.72 -6.65 -16.34
C ILE A 85 -12.19 -6.25 -16.50
N GLY A 86 -12.41 -5.10 -17.10
CA GLY A 86 -13.71 -4.43 -17.18
C GLY A 86 -14.84 -5.21 -17.83
N TYR A 87 -14.54 -6.28 -18.59
CA TYR A 87 -15.52 -7.13 -19.30
C TYR A 87 -15.97 -8.36 -18.50
N LEU A 88 -15.47 -8.54 -17.28
CA LEU A 88 -15.94 -9.58 -16.35
C LEU A 88 -16.94 -8.99 -15.37
N THR A 89 -17.85 -9.82 -14.87
CA THR A 89 -18.62 -9.50 -13.67
C THR A 89 -17.70 -9.60 -12.44
N PRO A 90 -18.04 -9.02 -11.27
CA PRO A 90 -17.26 -9.15 -10.06
C PRO A 90 -16.96 -10.62 -9.68
N GLU A 91 -17.96 -11.49 -9.79
CA GLU A 91 -17.82 -12.91 -9.48
C GLU A 91 -16.85 -13.60 -10.44
N GLU A 92 -17.01 -13.37 -11.76
CA GLU A 92 -16.09 -13.91 -12.77
C GLU A 92 -14.67 -13.42 -12.55
N TYR A 93 -14.48 -12.16 -12.17
CA TYR A 93 -13.17 -11.58 -11.86
C TYR A 93 -12.55 -12.25 -10.63
N PHE A 94 -13.32 -12.46 -9.56
CA PHE A 94 -12.82 -13.17 -8.37
C PHE A 94 -12.45 -14.62 -8.66
N TYR A 95 -13.26 -15.35 -9.43
CA TYR A 95 -12.91 -16.72 -9.82
C TYR A 95 -11.66 -16.75 -10.69
N PHE A 96 -11.52 -15.80 -11.62
CA PHE A 96 -10.32 -15.68 -12.47
C PHE A 96 -9.05 -15.43 -11.64
N ILE A 97 -9.09 -14.46 -10.71
CA ILE A 97 -7.95 -14.20 -9.81
C ILE A 97 -7.70 -15.40 -8.89
N GLY A 98 -8.76 -16.04 -8.39
CA GLY A 98 -8.67 -17.22 -7.56
C GLY A 98 -7.95 -18.38 -8.26
N GLU A 99 -8.29 -18.65 -9.51
CA GLU A 99 -7.64 -19.69 -10.32
C GLU A 99 -6.14 -19.38 -10.49
N LEU A 100 -5.76 -18.13 -10.80
CA LEU A 100 -4.37 -17.71 -10.89
C LEU A 100 -3.60 -17.86 -9.57
N ARG A 101 -4.30 -17.80 -8.44
CA ARG A 101 -3.74 -17.95 -7.08
C ARG A 101 -3.88 -19.37 -6.52
N GLY A 102 -4.33 -20.35 -7.33
CA GLY A 102 -4.50 -21.72 -6.92
C GLY A 102 -5.66 -21.97 -5.95
N GLN A 103 -6.59 -21.00 -5.84
CA GLN A 103 -7.80 -21.12 -5.02
C GLN A 103 -8.91 -21.83 -5.78
N ASN A 104 -9.70 -22.63 -5.09
CA ASN A 104 -10.86 -23.26 -5.69
C ASN A 104 -12.12 -22.38 -5.58
N LYS A 105 -13.19 -22.79 -6.27
CA LYS A 105 -14.44 -22.03 -6.29
C LYS A 105 -15.04 -21.83 -4.89
N ALA A 106 -14.96 -22.83 -4.02
CA ALA A 106 -15.53 -22.77 -2.67
C ALA A 106 -14.78 -21.73 -1.79
N ASP A 107 -13.45 -21.59 -1.97
CA ASP A 107 -12.66 -20.59 -1.27
C ASP A 107 -13.09 -19.19 -1.68
N ILE A 108 -13.33 -18.95 -2.98
CA ILE A 108 -13.79 -17.67 -3.51
C ILE A 108 -15.23 -17.37 -3.08
N ASP A 109 -16.12 -18.36 -3.09
CA ASP A 109 -17.49 -18.20 -2.58
C ASP A 109 -17.48 -17.81 -1.08
N ALA A 110 -16.63 -18.45 -0.28
CA ALA A 110 -16.43 -18.10 1.13
C ALA A 110 -15.90 -16.68 1.33
N LEU A 111 -14.94 -16.24 0.50
CA LEU A 111 -14.41 -14.88 0.52
C LEU A 111 -15.51 -13.84 0.22
N MET A 112 -16.33 -14.08 -0.80
CA MET A 112 -17.45 -13.20 -1.16
C MET A 112 -18.48 -13.10 -0.02
N ILE A 113 -18.78 -14.23 0.64
CA ILE A 113 -19.69 -14.26 1.79
C ILE A 113 -19.07 -13.51 2.98
N LYS A 114 -17.79 -13.74 3.28
CA LYS A 114 -17.06 -13.02 4.38
C LYS A 114 -17.14 -11.50 4.21
N HIS A 115 -17.09 -11.01 2.99
CA HIS A 115 -17.06 -9.59 2.68
C HIS A 115 -18.39 -9.03 2.13
N ALA A 116 -19.50 -9.78 2.27
CA ALA A 116 -20.81 -9.37 1.75
C ALA A 116 -21.26 -7.99 2.24
N ASP A 117 -21.04 -7.69 3.51
CA ASP A 117 -21.36 -6.37 4.11
C ASP A 117 -20.56 -5.22 3.48
N PHE A 118 -19.30 -5.47 3.09
CA PHE A 118 -18.47 -4.48 2.43
C PHE A 118 -19.03 -4.11 1.06
N PHE A 119 -19.57 -5.07 0.32
CA PHE A 119 -20.22 -4.83 -0.97
C PHE A 119 -21.59 -4.17 -0.83
N ASN A 120 -22.27 -4.32 0.31
CA ASN A 120 -23.59 -3.72 0.58
C ASN A 120 -24.65 -4.06 -0.49
N GLY A 121 -24.54 -5.24 -1.15
CA GLY A 121 -25.44 -5.64 -2.23
C GLY A 121 -25.31 -4.83 -3.53
N GLU A 122 -24.30 -3.97 -3.67
CA GLU A 122 -24.16 -3.04 -4.80
C GLU A 122 -23.25 -3.55 -5.92
N ALA A 123 -22.43 -4.56 -5.67
CA ALA A 123 -21.48 -5.11 -6.63
C ALA A 123 -21.79 -6.58 -6.95
N ILE A 124 -21.82 -7.42 -5.92
CA ILE A 124 -22.04 -8.86 -6.06
C ILE A 124 -23.52 -9.15 -6.34
N GLY A 125 -23.81 -10.10 -7.25
CA GLY A 125 -25.17 -10.50 -7.63
C GLY A 125 -25.88 -9.57 -8.63
N GLN A 126 -25.23 -8.49 -9.05
CA GLN A 126 -25.84 -7.48 -9.93
C GLN A 126 -25.87 -7.86 -11.42
N LYS A 127 -25.14 -8.91 -11.83
CA LYS A 127 -24.99 -9.35 -13.24
C LYS A 127 -24.54 -8.20 -14.17
N LYS A 128 -23.72 -7.28 -13.66
CA LYS A 128 -23.12 -6.17 -14.40
C LYS A 128 -21.63 -6.40 -14.60
N TYR A 129 -21.09 -5.95 -15.71
CA TYR A 129 -19.65 -5.93 -15.90
C TYR A 129 -18.98 -4.91 -15.00
N LEU A 130 -17.70 -5.14 -14.63
CA LEU A 130 -16.94 -4.23 -13.80
C LEU A 130 -16.93 -2.80 -14.34
N ARG A 131 -16.79 -2.63 -15.66
CA ARG A 131 -16.81 -1.31 -16.31
C ARG A 131 -18.10 -0.54 -16.12
N ASP A 132 -19.22 -1.24 -15.89
CA ASP A 132 -20.57 -0.67 -15.76
C ASP A 132 -20.92 -0.35 -14.29
N LEU A 133 -20.04 -0.69 -13.36
CA LEU A 133 -20.15 -0.33 -11.95
C LEU A 133 -19.66 1.10 -11.68
N SER A 134 -20.16 1.71 -10.60
CA SER A 134 -19.57 2.96 -10.09
C SER A 134 -18.10 2.78 -9.72
N LYS A 135 -17.31 3.86 -9.75
CA LYS A 135 -15.89 3.82 -9.35
C LYS A 135 -15.70 3.28 -7.93
N GLY A 136 -16.58 3.64 -6.98
CA GLY A 136 -16.55 3.09 -5.64
C GLY A 136 -16.75 1.57 -5.59
N ASN A 137 -17.69 1.04 -6.41
CA ASN A 137 -17.93 -0.40 -6.48
C ASN A 137 -16.83 -1.14 -7.22
N GLN A 138 -16.23 -0.58 -8.28
CA GLN A 138 -15.02 -1.11 -8.91
C GLN A 138 -13.87 -1.21 -7.88
N LYS A 139 -13.68 -0.16 -7.08
CA LYS A 139 -12.68 -0.12 -6.00
C LYS A 139 -12.92 -1.20 -4.96
N LYS A 140 -14.16 -1.36 -4.48
CA LYS A 140 -14.52 -2.45 -3.56
C LYS A 140 -14.12 -3.81 -4.11
N VAL A 141 -14.39 -4.08 -5.38
CA VAL A 141 -14.02 -5.34 -6.04
C VAL A 141 -12.50 -5.47 -6.12
N GLY A 142 -11.78 -4.44 -6.56
CA GLY A 142 -10.32 -4.48 -6.67
C GLY A 142 -9.62 -4.71 -5.33
N ILE A 143 -10.10 -4.05 -4.26
CA ILE A 143 -9.55 -4.24 -2.91
C ILE A 143 -9.76 -5.68 -2.42
N ILE A 144 -10.96 -6.25 -2.56
CA ILE A 144 -11.21 -7.63 -2.13
C ILE A 144 -10.47 -8.63 -3.01
N ALA A 145 -10.33 -8.38 -4.32
CA ALA A 145 -9.51 -9.20 -5.20
C ALA A 145 -8.03 -9.25 -4.76
N ALA A 146 -7.51 -8.15 -4.21
CA ALA A 146 -6.16 -8.10 -3.66
C ALA A 146 -5.98 -8.95 -2.39
N LEU A 147 -7.03 -9.48 -1.80
CA LEU A 147 -6.97 -10.39 -0.64
C LEU A 147 -7.00 -11.87 -1.03
N ILE A 148 -7.26 -12.18 -2.31
CA ILE A 148 -7.35 -13.57 -2.78
C ILE A 148 -5.97 -14.25 -2.73
N GLY A 149 -5.93 -15.49 -2.20
CA GLY A 149 -4.72 -16.31 -2.16
C GLY A 149 -3.81 -16.03 -0.97
N ASP A 150 -4.32 -15.39 0.08
CA ASP A 150 -3.62 -15.13 1.35
C ASP A 150 -2.21 -14.51 1.15
N PRO A 151 -2.10 -13.36 0.45
CA PRO A 151 -0.81 -12.77 0.16
C PRO A 151 -0.07 -12.33 1.43
N GLU A 152 1.27 -12.47 1.43
CA GLU A 152 2.13 -11.98 2.52
C GLU A 152 2.38 -10.48 2.43
N VAL A 153 2.29 -9.90 1.22
CA VAL A 153 2.45 -8.46 0.96
C VAL A 153 1.21 -7.93 0.25
N ILE A 154 0.59 -6.91 0.82
CA ILE A 154 -0.60 -6.26 0.27
C ILE A 154 -0.29 -4.77 0.08
N ILE A 155 -0.47 -4.27 -1.14
CA ILE A 155 -0.28 -2.86 -1.48
C ILE A 155 -1.62 -2.26 -1.90
N LEU A 156 -2.05 -1.20 -1.20
CA LEU A 156 -3.32 -0.51 -1.47
C LEU A 156 -3.05 0.98 -1.73
N ASP A 157 -3.25 1.44 -2.98
CA ASP A 157 -3.08 2.84 -3.32
C ASP A 157 -4.42 3.60 -3.19
N GLU A 158 -4.44 4.59 -2.30
CA GLU A 158 -5.60 5.44 -2.00
C GLU A 158 -6.91 4.64 -1.83
N PRO A 159 -6.93 3.58 -1.00
CA PRO A 159 -8.08 2.67 -0.94
C PRO A 159 -9.36 3.31 -0.37
N PHE A 160 -9.24 4.39 0.42
CA PHE A 160 -10.37 5.08 1.03
C PHE A 160 -11.00 6.15 0.12
N ALA A 161 -10.28 6.60 -0.92
CA ALA A 161 -10.75 7.66 -1.80
C ALA A 161 -12.00 7.22 -2.59
N ASN A 162 -12.98 8.12 -2.73
CA ASN A 162 -14.23 7.89 -3.47
C ASN A 162 -15.14 6.79 -2.89
N LEU A 163 -14.95 6.41 -1.62
CA LEU A 163 -15.85 5.53 -0.88
C LEU A 163 -16.75 6.36 0.05
N ASP A 164 -17.99 5.90 0.21
CA ASP A 164 -18.89 6.48 1.19
C ASP A 164 -18.41 6.19 2.63
N PRO A 165 -18.83 7.00 3.63
CA PRO A 165 -18.34 6.85 5.01
C PRO A 165 -18.58 5.45 5.60
N SER A 166 -19.69 4.81 5.28
CA SER A 166 -20.02 3.48 5.81
C SER A 166 -19.07 2.41 5.24
N THR A 167 -18.75 2.51 3.97
CA THR A 167 -17.76 1.66 3.28
C THR A 167 -16.34 1.89 3.81
N GLN A 168 -15.96 3.16 4.08
CA GLN A 168 -14.66 3.47 4.69
C GLN A 168 -14.50 2.83 6.07
N ILE A 169 -15.55 2.86 6.91
CA ILE A 169 -15.53 2.22 8.24
C ILE A 169 -15.33 0.70 8.10
N ARG A 170 -16.05 0.06 7.17
CA ARG A 170 -15.91 -1.39 6.91
C ARG A 170 -14.51 -1.74 6.37
N LEU A 171 -13.98 -0.93 5.47
CA LEU A 171 -12.61 -1.11 4.96
C LEU A 171 -11.56 -1.00 6.07
N LYS A 172 -11.69 -0.02 6.97
CA LYS A 172 -10.81 0.11 8.13
C LYS A 172 -10.86 -1.14 9.02
N ALA A 173 -12.04 -1.71 9.23
CA ALA A 173 -12.18 -2.97 9.99
C ALA A 173 -11.46 -4.14 9.30
N ILE A 174 -11.60 -4.28 7.97
CA ILE A 174 -10.90 -5.31 7.17
C ILE A 174 -9.37 -5.14 7.30
N ILE A 175 -8.87 -3.91 7.13
CA ILE A 175 -7.43 -3.62 7.21
C ILE A 175 -6.88 -3.90 8.62
N LYS A 176 -7.64 -3.55 9.67
CA LYS A 176 -7.25 -3.84 11.06
C LYS A 176 -7.18 -5.34 11.32
N ASP A 177 -8.18 -6.10 10.89
CA ASP A 177 -8.17 -7.57 11.00
C ASP A 177 -6.94 -8.19 10.32
N LEU A 178 -6.62 -7.73 9.10
CA LEU A 178 -5.42 -8.16 8.38
C LEU A 178 -4.12 -7.73 9.08
N SER A 179 -4.08 -6.57 9.71
CA SER A 179 -2.88 -6.06 10.41
C SER A 179 -2.54 -6.80 11.70
N GLU A 180 -3.48 -7.59 12.22
CA GLU A 180 -3.26 -8.47 13.36
C GLU A 180 -2.54 -9.78 12.96
N ASN A 181 -2.52 -10.11 11.66
CA ASN A 181 -1.80 -11.27 11.15
C ASN A 181 -0.29 -10.94 10.97
N PRO A 182 0.61 -11.54 11.79
CA PRO A 182 2.04 -11.25 11.74
C PRO A 182 2.73 -11.69 10.43
N ASN A 183 2.04 -12.44 9.59
CA ASN A 183 2.56 -12.86 8.28
C ASN A 183 2.20 -11.87 7.16
N VAL A 184 1.27 -10.93 7.39
CA VAL A 184 0.80 -9.98 6.38
C VAL A 184 1.48 -8.63 6.57
N THR A 185 2.23 -8.20 5.57
CA THR A 185 2.82 -6.85 5.50
C THR A 185 1.95 -6.00 4.59
N MET A 186 1.50 -4.84 5.07
CA MET A 186 0.65 -3.96 4.28
C MET A 186 1.29 -2.59 4.04
N LEU A 187 1.18 -2.10 2.81
CA LEU A 187 1.49 -0.72 2.45
C LEU A 187 0.21 -0.05 1.96
N ILE A 188 -0.17 1.02 2.63
CA ILE A 188 -1.43 1.71 2.37
C ILE A 188 -1.12 3.18 2.14
N SER A 189 -1.34 3.69 0.93
CA SER A 189 -1.19 5.12 0.68
C SER A 189 -2.47 5.88 1.03
N SER A 190 -2.32 7.09 1.49
CA SER A 190 -3.40 8.08 1.53
C SER A 190 -2.86 9.51 1.59
N HIS A 191 -3.64 10.43 1.08
CA HIS A 191 -3.48 11.87 1.33
C HIS A 191 -4.33 12.33 2.52
N ASP A 192 -5.22 11.49 3.05
CA ASP A 192 -6.00 11.74 4.27
C ASP A 192 -5.32 11.10 5.48
N LEU A 193 -4.85 11.95 6.38
CA LEU A 193 -4.12 11.58 7.60
C LEU A 193 -4.95 10.72 8.55
N ILE A 194 -6.26 11.00 8.65
CA ILE A 194 -7.15 10.30 9.57
C ILE A 194 -7.20 8.82 9.20
N HIS A 195 -7.40 8.50 7.93
CA HIS A 195 -7.49 7.11 7.49
C HIS A 195 -6.22 6.32 7.80
N VAL A 196 -5.05 6.90 7.46
CA VAL A 196 -3.76 6.22 7.66
C VAL A 196 -3.46 6.03 9.14
N THR A 197 -3.61 7.10 9.93
CA THR A 197 -3.32 7.03 11.37
C THR A 197 -4.26 6.09 12.14
N GLU A 198 -5.42 5.77 11.62
CA GLU A 198 -6.31 4.80 12.24
C GLU A 198 -5.93 3.34 11.97
N VAL A 199 -5.34 3.01 10.81
CA VAL A 199 -5.13 1.63 10.37
C VAL A 199 -3.66 1.20 10.33
N ALA A 200 -2.72 2.15 10.21
CA ALA A 200 -1.29 1.85 10.14
C ALA A 200 -0.64 1.75 11.54
N GLN A 201 0.36 0.90 11.66
CA GLN A 201 1.23 0.77 12.85
C GLN A 201 2.47 1.66 12.73
N ARG A 202 2.87 2.00 11.51
CA ARG A 202 4.01 2.86 11.18
C ARG A 202 3.61 3.81 10.08
N VAL A 203 4.10 5.03 10.11
CA VAL A 203 3.80 6.06 9.12
C VAL A 203 5.09 6.53 8.47
N VAL A 204 5.08 6.53 7.14
CA VAL A 204 6.13 7.07 6.29
C VAL A 204 5.56 8.26 5.54
N LEU A 205 6.13 9.44 5.74
CA LEU A 205 5.75 10.66 5.03
C LEU A 205 6.67 10.87 3.83
N LEU A 206 6.06 10.93 2.66
CA LEU A 206 6.74 11.19 1.41
C LEU A 206 6.45 12.64 0.95
N GLU A 207 7.50 13.40 0.67
CA GLU A 207 7.41 14.73 0.08
C GLU A 207 8.39 14.89 -1.07
N LYS A 208 7.89 15.31 -2.24
CA LYS A 208 8.72 15.53 -3.44
C LYS A 208 9.67 14.37 -3.76
N GLY A 209 9.15 13.15 -3.58
CA GLY A 209 9.87 11.93 -3.85
C GLY A 209 10.83 11.46 -2.75
N LYS A 210 10.93 12.16 -1.61
CA LYS A 210 11.82 11.82 -0.50
C LYS A 210 11.03 11.41 0.73
N VAL A 211 11.59 10.49 1.51
CA VAL A 211 11.10 10.17 2.85
C VAL A 211 11.54 11.27 3.80
N VAL A 212 10.58 12.00 4.37
CA VAL A 212 10.86 13.11 5.31
C VAL A 212 10.47 12.77 6.74
N MET A 213 9.70 11.70 6.95
CA MET A 213 9.41 11.14 8.26
C MET A 213 9.19 9.64 8.12
N ASP A 214 9.68 8.89 9.07
CA ASP A 214 9.50 7.45 9.18
C ASP A 214 9.48 7.07 10.67
N GLN A 215 8.31 6.72 11.19
CA GLN A 215 8.16 6.43 12.61
C GLN A 215 7.05 5.42 12.91
N VAL A 216 7.23 4.67 14.00
CA VAL A 216 6.15 3.87 14.58
C VAL A 216 5.09 4.82 15.10
N LYS A 217 3.83 4.51 14.81
CA LYS A 217 2.70 5.36 15.23
C LYS A 217 2.55 5.39 16.75
N ASP A 218 2.38 6.59 17.27
CA ASP A 218 2.03 6.88 18.65
C ASP A 218 0.87 7.88 18.74
N ALA A 219 0.53 8.29 19.96
CA ALA A 219 -0.56 9.26 20.20
C ALA A 219 -0.27 10.67 19.62
N ALA A 220 0.99 11.02 19.40
CA ALA A 220 1.41 12.34 18.90
C ALA A 220 1.49 12.38 17.36
N THR A 221 1.58 11.23 16.69
CA THR A 221 1.82 11.11 15.24
C THR A 221 0.84 11.92 14.40
N PHE A 222 -0.47 11.84 14.70
CA PHE A 222 -1.47 12.61 13.96
C PHE A 222 -1.22 14.13 14.06
N GLY A 223 -1.02 14.63 15.28
CA GLY A 223 -0.77 16.06 15.49
C GLY A 223 0.55 16.57 14.89
N GLN A 224 1.57 15.71 14.80
CA GLN A 224 2.84 16.03 14.13
C GLN A 224 2.62 16.17 12.62
N LEU A 225 1.94 15.22 12.00
CA LEU A 225 1.58 15.26 10.58
C LEU A 225 0.71 16.49 10.25
N GLU A 226 -0.31 16.76 11.07
CA GLU A 226 -1.20 17.91 10.89
C GLU A 226 -0.40 19.22 10.92
N LYS A 227 0.47 19.42 11.91
CA LYS A 227 1.35 20.61 12.00
C LYS A 227 2.28 20.74 10.80
N TYR A 228 2.83 19.62 10.33
CA TYR A 228 3.67 19.62 9.14
C TYR A 228 2.91 20.11 7.90
N PHE A 229 1.74 19.54 7.64
CA PHE A 229 0.91 19.93 6.49
C PHE A 229 0.36 21.36 6.59
N MET A 230 0.21 21.90 7.80
CA MET A 230 -0.11 23.31 8.04
C MET A 230 1.10 24.26 7.88
N GLY A 231 2.32 23.73 7.67
CA GLY A 231 3.53 24.52 7.59
C GLY A 231 3.99 25.15 8.92
N ILE A 232 3.54 24.58 10.06
CA ILE A 232 3.83 25.10 11.41
C ILE A 232 5.09 24.47 12.01
N SER A 233 5.53 23.31 11.50
CA SER A 233 6.74 22.62 11.95
C SER A 233 7.56 22.12 10.77
N GLU A 234 8.89 22.27 10.84
CA GLU A 234 9.82 21.50 10.03
C GLU A 234 10.05 20.16 10.74
N LEU A 235 9.82 19.04 10.04
CA LEU A 235 10.28 17.75 10.51
C LEU A 235 11.78 17.66 10.21
N HIS A 236 12.60 17.39 11.22
CA HIS A 236 14.00 17.09 10.99
C HIS A 236 14.09 15.81 10.16
N ALA A 237 14.92 15.84 9.12
CA ALA A 237 15.20 14.66 8.29
C ALA A 237 15.60 13.48 9.20
N VAL A 238 15.17 12.26 8.84
CA VAL A 238 15.59 11.03 9.52
C VAL A 238 17.11 10.99 9.51
N PRO A 239 17.79 10.84 10.68
CA PRO A 239 19.25 10.72 10.72
C PRO A 239 19.67 9.54 9.86
N THR A 240 20.62 9.74 8.95
CA THR A 240 21.26 8.66 8.21
C THR A 240 22.08 7.80 9.17
N GLU A 241 22.25 6.48 8.88
CA GLU A 241 23.06 5.58 9.72
C GLU A 241 24.48 6.09 9.99
N ALA A 242 24.99 7.01 9.15
CA ALA A 242 26.29 7.66 9.34
C ALA A 242 26.36 8.60 10.57
N GLU A 243 25.23 9.09 11.07
CA GLU A 243 25.15 10.01 12.21
C GLU A 243 24.99 9.28 13.56
N LEU A 244 24.86 7.95 13.55
CA LEU A 244 24.73 7.09 14.75
C LEU A 244 26.06 6.49 15.23
N GLN A 245 27.21 7.04 14.83
CA GLN A 245 28.48 6.59 15.39
C GLN A 245 28.59 7.03 16.86
N PRO A 246 28.91 6.12 17.79
CA PRO A 246 29.09 6.49 19.18
C PRO A 246 30.29 7.45 19.31
N VAL A 247 30.08 8.56 20.00
CA VAL A 247 31.14 9.46 20.43
C VAL A 247 32.03 8.63 21.36
N THR A 248 33.20 8.25 20.88
CA THR A 248 34.25 7.70 21.73
C THR A 248 34.78 8.84 22.60
N ASN A 249 34.40 8.85 23.87
CA ASN A 249 35.05 9.68 24.86
C ASN A 249 36.48 9.14 25.04
N GLU A 250 37.44 9.83 24.46
CA GLU A 250 38.82 9.77 24.92
C GLU A 250 38.90 10.66 26.17
N GLU A 251 38.87 10.03 27.32
CA GLU A 251 39.36 10.65 28.56
C GLU A 251 40.85 10.33 28.73
N GLU A 252 41.66 11.39 28.80
CA GLU A 252 43.01 11.35 29.36
C GLU A 252 43.01 11.14 30.89
#